data_4c45eb810f6f5947f5b0f241a287a109
#
_entry.id   4c45eb810f6f5947f5b0f241a287a109
#
_cell.length_a   1.000
_cell.length_b   1.000
_cell.length_c   1.000
_cell.angle_alpha   90.00
_cell.angle_beta   90.00
_cell.angle_gamma   90.00
#
_symmetry.space_group_name_H-M   'P 1'
#
loop_
_entity.id
_entity.type
_entity.pdbx_description
1 polymer ?
#
loop_
_entity_poly.entity_id
_entity_poly.type
_entity_poly.pdbx_seq_one_letter_code
_entity_poly.pdbx_strand_id
1 'polypeptide(L)' 'MIRVVRLPDGGVTLDLVGKVSGRGAYICPDIECFRKARKSKRIERTLECEIPDEIFDVMENRIREDGDV' A
#
# COMPACT_ATOMS: atom_id res chain seq x y z
N MET A 1 -2.90 10.53 -0.07
CA MET A 1 -2.11 9.38 -0.52
C MET A 1 -2.18 8.25 0.50
N ILE A 2 -2.11 7.03 0.02
CA ILE A 2 -2.09 5.86 0.89
C ILE A 2 -0.64 5.50 1.19
N ARG A 3 -0.32 5.31 2.45
CA ARG A 3 1.01 4.90 2.87
C ARG A 3 0.99 3.43 3.28
N VAL A 4 1.89 2.65 2.68
CA VAL A 4 2.09 1.24 3.02
C VAL A 4 3.35 1.15 3.86
N VAL A 5 3.26 0.53 5.03
CA VAL A 5 4.37 0.48 5.98
C VAL A 5 4.79 -0.96 6.24
N ARG A 6 6.10 -1.19 6.20
CA ARG A 6 6.69 -2.46 6.62
C ARG A 6 6.98 -2.37 8.11
N LEU A 7 6.35 -3.29 8.87
CA LEU A 7 6.54 -3.36 10.31
C LEU A 7 7.88 -4.01 10.66
N PRO A 8 8.44 -3.70 11.84
CA PRO A 8 9.70 -4.32 12.28
C PRO A 8 9.65 -5.83 12.39
N ASP A 9 8.47 -6.40 12.59
CA ASP A 9 8.28 -7.85 12.68
C ASP A 9 8.22 -8.55 11.33
N GLY A 10 8.30 -7.80 10.25
CA GLY A 10 8.23 -8.32 8.89
C GLY A 10 6.84 -8.25 8.26
N GLY A 11 5.84 -7.79 9.01
CA GLY A 11 4.50 -7.59 8.48
C GLY A 11 4.38 -6.33 7.66
N VAL A 12 3.27 -6.20 6.95
CA VAL A 12 2.93 -5.01 6.16
C VAL A 12 1.54 -4.54 6.54
N THR A 13 1.37 -3.25 6.69
CA THR A 13 0.07 -2.65 7.02
C THR A 13 -0.13 -1.34 6.27
N LEU A 14 -1.36 -0.86 6.27
CA LEU A 14 -1.68 0.45 5.71
C LEU A 14 -1.68 1.49 6.83
N ASP A 15 -1.03 2.61 6.58
CA ASP A 15 -1.01 3.72 7.51
C ASP A 15 -1.78 4.90 6.90
N LEU A 16 -3.00 5.08 7.34
CA LEU A 16 -3.88 6.12 6.82
C LEU A 16 -3.75 7.44 7.58
N VAL A 17 -3.11 7.42 8.74
CA VAL A 17 -2.98 8.61 9.60
C VAL A 17 -1.55 9.06 9.82
N GLY A 18 -0.57 8.33 9.32
CA GLY A 18 0.84 8.70 9.42
C GLY A 18 1.48 8.43 10.76
N LYS A 19 0.93 7.52 11.56
CA LYS A 19 1.41 7.22 12.92
C LYS A 19 2.20 5.93 13.04
N VAL A 20 2.16 5.08 12.03
CA VAL A 20 2.85 3.79 12.09
C VAL A 20 4.34 3.99 11.83
N SER A 21 5.17 3.49 12.73
CA SER A 21 6.62 3.53 12.57
C SER A 21 7.09 2.40 11.67
N GLY A 22 8.06 2.71 10.82
CA GLY A 22 8.64 1.73 9.93
C GLY A 22 8.91 2.31 8.55
N ARG A 23 9.43 1.45 7.67
CA ARG A 23 9.72 1.85 6.30
C ARG A 23 8.43 1.91 5.50
N GLY A 24 8.15 3.05 4.90
CA GLY A 24 6.91 3.29 4.19
C GLY A 24 7.08 3.64 2.73
N ALA A 25 6.05 3.32 1.95
CA ALA A 25 5.95 3.72 0.55
C ALA A 25 4.59 4.39 0.33
N TYR A 26 4.56 5.45 -0.47
CA TYR A 26 3.33 6.16 -0.78
C TYR A 26 2.78 5.71 -2.12
N ILE A 27 1.46 5.57 -2.18
CA ILE A 27 0.75 5.20 -3.39
C ILE A 27 -0.31 6.24 -3.68
N CYS A 28 -0.46 6.62 -4.94
CA CYS A 28 -1.55 7.51 -5.35
C CYS A 28 -2.90 6.83 -5.13
N PRO A 29 -3.91 7.54 -4.62
CA PRO A 29 -5.25 6.98 -4.44
C PRO A 29 -6.00 6.89 -5.76
N ASP A 30 -5.37 6.34 -6.77
CA ASP A 30 -5.91 6.15 -8.11
C ASP A 30 -5.78 4.68 -8.46
N ILE A 31 -6.90 4.09 -8.89
CA ILE A 31 -6.95 2.66 -9.20
C ILE A 31 -5.99 2.27 -10.32
N GLU A 32 -5.80 3.13 -11.31
CA GLU A 32 -4.86 2.85 -12.40
C GLU A 32 -3.43 2.85 -11.91
N CYS A 33 -3.05 3.84 -11.10
CA CYS A 33 -1.71 3.90 -10.48
C CYS A 33 -1.48 2.68 -9.60
N PHE A 34 -2.49 2.30 -8.82
CA PHE A 34 -2.43 1.13 -7.96
C PHE A 34 -2.19 -0.16 -8.76
N ARG A 35 -2.95 -0.35 -9.84
CA ARG A 35 -2.79 -1.53 -10.69
C ARG A 35 -1.41 -1.62 -11.32
N LYS A 36 -0.88 -0.49 -11.78
CA LYS A 36 0.48 -0.43 -12.33
C LYS A 36 1.53 -0.76 -11.28
N ALA A 37 1.39 -0.21 -10.08
CA ALA A 37 2.31 -0.48 -8.99
C ALA A 37 2.27 -1.94 -8.56
N ARG A 38 1.08 -2.54 -8.51
CA ARG A 38 0.90 -3.95 -8.18
C ARG A 38 1.54 -4.85 -9.24
N LYS A 39 1.28 -4.55 -10.52
CA LYS A 39 1.80 -5.34 -11.63
C LYS A 39 3.32 -5.30 -11.73
N SER A 40 3.91 -4.14 -11.49
CA SER A 40 5.36 -3.95 -11.57
C SER A 40 6.09 -4.34 -10.28
N LYS A 41 5.36 -4.69 -9.24
CA LYS A 41 5.90 -5.01 -7.90
C LYS A 41 6.72 -3.87 -7.32
N ARG A 42 6.35 -2.65 -7.66
CA ARG A 42 7.07 -1.45 -7.25
C ARG A 42 7.08 -1.26 -5.74
N ILE A 43 5.95 -1.54 -5.08
CA ILE A 43 5.83 -1.39 -3.63
C ILE A 43 6.72 -2.42 -2.93
N GLU A 44 6.71 -3.64 -3.41
CA GLU A 44 7.53 -4.72 -2.85
C GLU A 44 9.01 -4.41 -2.97
N ARG A 45 9.43 -3.83 -4.09
CA ARG A 45 10.81 -3.38 -4.27
C ARG A 45 11.18 -2.24 -3.32
N THR A 46 10.27 -1.28 -3.15
CA THR A 46 10.52 -0.14 -2.27
C THR A 46 10.66 -0.58 -0.82
N LEU A 47 9.82 -1.49 -0.37
CA LEU A 47 9.81 -1.99 1.00
C LEU A 47 10.76 -3.18 1.20
N GLU A 48 11.32 -3.72 0.11
CA GLU A 48 12.20 -4.88 0.15
C GLU A 48 11.57 -6.09 0.85
N CYS A 49 10.27 -6.29 0.63
CA CYS A 49 9.55 -7.41 1.21
C CYS A 49 8.38 -7.80 0.32
N GLU A 50 7.87 -9.00 0.50
CA GLU A 50 6.67 -9.45 -0.19
C GLU A 50 5.43 -8.88 0.49
N ILE A 51 4.44 -8.54 -0.32
CA ILE A 51 3.16 -8.04 0.17
C ILE A 51 2.10 -9.10 -0.09
N PRO A 52 1.39 -9.57 0.95
CA PRO A 52 0.30 -10.52 0.76
C PRO A 52 -0.83 -9.94 -0.09
N ASP A 53 -1.51 -10.79 -0.84
CA ASP A 53 -2.64 -10.36 -1.66
C ASP A 53 -3.75 -9.72 -0.81
N GLU A 54 -3.91 -10.15 0.42
CA GLU A 54 -4.86 -9.56 1.37
C GLU A 54 -4.63 -8.06 1.54
N ILE A 55 -3.38 -7.66 1.62
CA ILE A 55 -3.03 -6.23 1.76
C ILE A 55 -3.38 -5.48 0.48
N PHE A 56 -3.12 -6.07 -0.68
CA PHE A 56 -3.51 -5.46 -1.95
C PHE A 56 -5.03 -5.30 -2.06
N ASP A 57 -5.79 -6.28 -1.59
CA ASP A 57 -7.24 -6.19 -1.57
C ASP A 57 -7.73 -5.06 -0.67
N VAL A 58 -7.13 -4.90 0.50
CA VAL A 58 -7.46 -3.80 1.40
C VAL A 58 -7.14 -2.45 0.77
N MET A 59 -5.99 -2.34 0.11
CA MET A 59 -5.61 -1.13 -0.59
C MET A 59 -6.59 -0.78 -1.71
N GLU A 60 -6.96 -1.77 -2.51
CA GLU A 60 -7.90 -1.58 -3.61
C GLU A 60 -9.26 -1.10 -3.10
N ASN A 61 -9.78 -1.73 -2.06
CA ASN A 61 -11.04 -1.32 -1.46
C ASN A 61 -10.98 0.11 -0.94
N ARG A 62 -9.87 0.49 -0.33
CA ARG A 62 -9.69 1.84 0.19
C ARG A 62 -9.64 2.88 -0.92
N ILE A 63 -8.97 2.57 -2.00
CA ILE A 63 -8.88 3.44 -3.17
C ILE A 63 -10.26 3.63 -3.80
N ARG A 64 -11.04 2.56 -3.90
CA ARG A 64 -12.40 2.63 -4.44
C ARG A 64 -13.31 3.47 -3.57
N GLU A 65 -13.22 3.33 -2.26
CA GLU A 65 -14.01 4.13 -1.32
C GLU A 65 -13.69 5.62 -1.46
N ASP A 66 -12.41 5.96 -1.53
CA ASP A 66 -11.96 7.34 -1.64
C ASP A 66 -12.24 7.95 -3.03
N GLY A 67 -12.27 7.11 -4.06
CA GLY A 67 -12.52 7.55 -5.43
C GLY A 67 -13.99 7.57 -5.83
N ASP A 68 -14.87 7.07 -5.01
CA ASP A 68 -16.28 6.85 -5.32
C ASP A 68 -17.17 7.98 -4.77
N VAL A 69 -16.68 9.17 -4.82
CA VAL A 69 -17.38 10.35 -4.30
C VAL A 69 -18.03 11.15 -5.41
#